data_4bf381f4c80bdccf2251f00ebd1c7ecf
#
_entry.id   4bf381f4c80bdccf2251f00ebd1c7ecf
#
_cell.length_a   1.000
_cell.length_b   1.000
_cell.length_c   1.000
_cell.angle_alpha   90.00
_cell.angle_beta   90.00
_cell.angle_gamma   90.00
#
_symmetry.space_group_name_H-M   'P 1'
#
loop_
_entity.id
_entity.type
_entity.pdbx_description
1 polymer ?
#
loop_
_entity_poly.entity_id
_entity_poly.type
_entity_poly.pdbx_seq_one_letter_code
_entity_poly.pdbx_strand_id
1 'polypeptide(L)'
;MLLLPPLPPPSSFQYETVVTPGNEAIVHHMEVFECSPEMDTVPQFSGCCDSKMKPASLNYCRHILAAWAMGAEPVYCSVFVQGCQGGPGSSRFLQLEVHYHNPLLISGRKDNSGVRLYYTPSSRRYNAGIMELGLVYILVMVIPPREQNFQLTGYCTSNCIQTVLPPGGIKICVSQLHTHLAGRGVRTVLVRGGREVEVVQENKHISTHYQIVRMLRKMVTVLPGDVLLTKCTYNTEDRTQPTVGGFGIMEEMCVNYELLSPDSTGAVQEQRGPWLLAKVH
;
A
#
# COMPACT_ATOMS: atom_id res chain seq x y z
N MET A 1 -7.63 -14.34 -10.52
CA MET A 1 -8.45 -13.84 -9.41
C MET A 1 -8.88 -15.03 -8.55
N LEU A 2 -8.66 -14.94 -7.25
CA LEU A 2 -9.02 -16.00 -6.31
C LEU A 2 -10.36 -15.66 -5.63
N LEU A 3 -11.33 -16.61 -5.74
CA LEU A 3 -12.44 -16.67 -4.81
C LEU A 3 -11.92 -17.25 -3.50
N LEU A 4 -11.91 -16.46 -2.45
CA LEU A 4 -11.73 -17.02 -1.12
C LEU A 4 -13.05 -17.69 -0.68
N PRO A 5 -13.00 -18.85 -0.02
CA PRO A 5 -14.15 -19.33 0.71
C PRO A 5 -14.57 -18.23 1.70
N PRO A 6 -15.88 -18.09 2.00
CA PRO A 6 -16.33 -17.13 2.99
C PRO A 6 -15.62 -17.41 4.31
N LEU A 7 -14.71 -16.50 4.69
CA LEU A 7 -14.03 -16.60 5.98
C LEU A 7 -15.07 -16.33 7.08
N PRO A 8 -15.10 -17.14 8.14
CA PRO A 8 -15.99 -16.85 9.26
C PRO A 8 -15.62 -15.48 9.85
N PRO A 9 -16.59 -14.57 10.05
CA PRO A 9 -16.34 -13.31 10.72
C PRO A 9 -16.16 -13.53 12.23
N PRO A 10 -15.36 -12.70 12.90
CA PRO A 10 -14.31 -11.83 12.40
C PRO A 10 -12.99 -12.62 12.27
N SER A 11 -12.30 -12.46 11.16
CA SER A 11 -11.05 -13.18 10.92
C SER A 11 -9.88 -12.22 10.95
N SER A 12 -8.82 -12.55 11.71
CA SER A 12 -7.52 -11.91 11.57
C SER A 12 -6.64 -12.74 10.66
N PHE A 13 -5.86 -12.10 9.82
CA PHE A 13 -4.97 -12.82 8.92
C PHE A 13 -3.55 -12.22 8.91
N GLN A 14 -2.66 -13.04 8.44
CA GLN A 14 -1.28 -12.75 8.16
C GLN A 14 -1.00 -13.20 6.74
N TYR A 15 -0.11 -12.55 6.04
CA TYR A 15 0.22 -12.96 4.68
C TYR A 15 1.71 -13.20 4.49
N GLU A 16 1.99 -14.11 3.57
CA GLU A 16 3.32 -14.47 3.11
C GLU A 16 3.33 -14.50 1.59
N THR A 17 4.33 -13.90 1.00
CA THR A 17 4.53 -13.97 -0.44
C THR A 17 5.22 -15.28 -0.80
N VAL A 18 4.71 -15.94 -1.82
CA VAL A 18 5.28 -17.17 -2.37
C VAL A 18 5.70 -16.88 -3.82
N VAL A 19 7.00 -16.80 -4.06
CA VAL A 19 7.53 -16.63 -5.41
C VAL A 19 7.91 -18.00 -5.96
N THR A 20 7.53 -18.26 -7.22
CA THR A 20 7.91 -19.48 -7.92
C THR A 20 9.44 -19.56 -8.02
N PRO A 21 10.08 -20.69 -7.59
CA PRO A 21 11.52 -20.85 -7.71
C PRO A 21 12.03 -20.59 -9.12
N GLY A 22 13.04 -19.72 -9.25
CA GLY A 22 13.60 -19.26 -10.53
C GLY A 22 12.92 -18.02 -11.13
N ASN A 23 11.89 -17.50 -10.49
CA ASN A 23 11.19 -16.26 -10.87
C ASN A 23 11.48 -15.07 -9.93
N GLU A 24 12.39 -15.22 -8.98
CA GLU A 24 12.72 -14.20 -7.97
C GLU A 24 13.19 -12.89 -8.57
N ALA A 25 13.85 -12.96 -9.76
CA ALA A 25 14.35 -11.77 -10.46
C ALA A 25 13.32 -11.13 -11.40
N ILE A 26 12.17 -11.76 -11.63
CA ILE A 26 11.15 -11.27 -12.56
C ILE A 26 9.84 -10.86 -11.90
N VAL A 27 9.49 -11.44 -10.76
CA VAL A 27 8.34 -10.99 -9.98
C VAL A 27 8.75 -9.74 -9.22
N HIS A 28 8.22 -8.60 -9.64
CA HIS A 28 8.64 -7.30 -9.11
C HIS A 28 7.86 -6.91 -7.87
N HIS A 29 6.53 -6.95 -7.93
CA HIS A 29 5.66 -6.74 -6.77
C HIS A 29 4.32 -7.46 -6.95
N MET A 30 3.64 -7.65 -5.84
CA MET A 30 2.30 -8.21 -5.75
C MET A 30 1.44 -7.36 -4.84
N GLU A 31 0.19 -7.18 -5.25
CA GLU A 31 -0.81 -6.46 -4.46
C GLU A 31 -2.09 -7.27 -4.37
N VAL A 32 -2.66 -7.34 -3.20
CA VAL A 32 -3.96 -7.96 -2.95
C VAL A 32 -4.95 -6.88 -2.58
N PHE A 33 -6.00 -6.79 -3.38
CA PHE A 33 -7.08 -5.83 -3.18
C PHE A 33 -8.35 -6.53 -2.71
N GLU A 34 -9.04 -5.93 -1.77
CA GLU A 34 -10.41 -6.25 -1.47
C GLU A 34 -11.34 -5.54 -2.46
N CYS A 35 -12.29 -6.30 -3.01
CA CYS A 35 -13.31 -5.76 -3.90
C CYS A 35 -14.47 -5.14 -3.08
N SER A 36 -15.36 -4.41 -3.75
CA SER A 36 -16.56 -3.88 -3.07
C SER A 36 -17.41 -5.01 -2.49
N PRO A 37 -17.92 -4.87 -1.26
CA PRO A 37 -18.83 -5.85 -0.66
C PRO A 37 -20.15 -5.99 -1.42
N GLU A 38 -20.51 -5.00 -2.25
CA GLU A 38 -21.73 -5.01 -3.08
C GLU A 38 -21.58 -5.88 -4.33
N MET A 39 -20.39 -6.45 -4.57
CA MET A 39 -20.16 -7.31 -5.71
C MET A 39 -20.67 -8.73 -5.42
N ASP A 40 -21.69 -9.14 -6.15
CA ASP A 40 -22.24 -10.51 -6.05
C ASP A 40 -21.44 -11.51 -6.89
N THR A 41 -20.84 -11.06 -7.97
CA THR A 41 -20.03 -11.86 -8.89
C THR A 41 -18.80 -11.10 -9.33
N VAL A 42 -17.72 -11.83 -9.55
CA VAL A 42 -16.48 -11.26 -10.05
C VAL A 42 -16.06 -12.02 -11.31
N PRO A 43 -15.84 -11.30 -12.43
CA PRO A 43 -15.40 -11.94 -13.66
C PRO A 43 -14.00 -12.53 -13.47
N GLN A 44 -13.78 -13.72 -13.99
CA GLN A 44 -12.42 -14.23 -14.13
C GLN A 44 -11.70 -13.44 -15.20
N PHE A 45 -10.56 -12.87 -14.83
CA PHE A 45 -9.71 -12.12 -15.74
C PHE A 45 -8.25 -12.49 -15.49
N SER A 46 -7.54 -12.75 -16.58
CA SER A 46 -6.09 -12.92 -16.59
C SER A 46 -5.55 -12.14 -17.77
N GLY A 47 -4.79 -11.07 -17.49
CA GLY A 47 -4.27 -10.17 -18.51
C GLY A 47 -3.58 -8.98 -17.90
N CYS A 48 -3.11 -8.06 -18.73
CA CYS A 48 -2.47 -6.83 -18.28
C CYS A 48 -3.45 -6.00 -17.45
N CYS A 49 -2.97 -5.46 -16.31
CA CYS A 49 -3.79 -4.67 -15.38
C CYS A 49 -4.41 -3.44 -16.05
N ASP A 50 -3.71 -2.84 -17.03
CA ASP A 50 -4.16 -1.67 -17.79
C ASP A 50 -4.86 -2.03 -19.11
N SER A 51 -5.14 -3.31 -19.32
CA SER A 51 -5.80 -3.77 -20.55
C SER A 51 -7.20 -3.17 -20.66
N LYS A 52 -7.52 -2.67 -21.86
CA LYS A 52 -8.90 -2.27 -22.22
C LYS A 52 -9.90 -3.44 -22.14
N MET A 53 -9.39 -4.67 -22.10
CA MET A 53 -10.18 -5.89 -21.92
C MET A 53 -10.48 -6.18 -20.44
N LYS A 54 -9.84 -5.47 -19.50
CA LYS A 54 -10.12 -5.62 -18.05
C LYS A 54 -11.58 -5.26 -17.79
N PRO A 55 -12.38 -6.17 -17.21
CA PRO A 55 -13.77 -5.87 -16.87
C PRO A 55 -13.87 -4.66 -15.93
N ALA A 56 -14.77 -3.73 -16.26
CA ALA A 56 -14.95 -2.50 -15.49
C ALA A 56 -15.30 -2.75 -14.01
N SER A 57 -15.97 -3.87 -13.71
CA SER A 57 -16.28 -4.28 -12.35
C SER A 57 -15.04 -4.50 -11.47
N LEU A 58 -13.89 -4.88 -12.04
CA LEU A 58 -12.63 -5.02 -11.30
C LEU A 58 -12.06 -3.68 -10.83
N ASN A 59 -12.52 -2.56 -11.38
CA ASN A 59 -12.16 -1.24 -10.88
C ASN A 59 -12.73 -0.92 -9.48
N TYR A 60 -13.63 -1.75 -8.97
CA TYR A 60 -14.15 -1.66 -7.60
C TYR A 60 -13.33 -2.47 -6.59
N CYS A 61 -12.27 -3.16 -7.02
CA CYS A 61 -11.29 -3.80 -6.16
C CYS A 61 -10.16 -2.80 -5.87
N ARG A 62 -10.31 -1.97 -4.83
CA ARG A 62 -9.41 -0.83 -4.58
C ARG A 62 -8.82 -0.78 -3.19
N HIS A 63 -9.33 -1.57 -2.26
CA HIS A 63 -8.84 -1.58 -0.89
C HIS A 63 -7.65 -2.53 -0.78
N ILE A 64 -6.45 -1.98 -0.55
CA ILE A 64 -5.22 -2.78 -0.42
C ILE A 64 -5.25 -3.52 0.92
N LEU A 65 -5.13 -4.84 0.86
CA LEU A 65 -5.03 -5.72 2.03
C LEU A 65 -3.61 -6.20 2.27
N ALA A 66 -2.84 -6.39 1.21
CA ALA A 66 -1.47 -6.85 1.28
C ALA A 66 -0.70 -6.29 0.09
N ALA A 67 0.53 -5.88 0.33
CA ALA A 67 1.47 -5.46 -0.69
C ALA A 67 2.85 -6.08 -0.40
N TRP A 68 3.51 -6.52 -1.44
CA TRP A 68 4.88 -7.02 -1.39
C TRP A 68 5.65 -6.52 -2.59
N ALA A 69 6.90 -6.13 -2.36
CA ALA A 69 7.82 -5.79 -3.42
C ALA A 69 9.11 -6.62 -3.26
N MET A 70 9.83 -6.80 -4.35
CA MET A 70 11.08 -7.55 -4.40
C MET A 70 12.03 -7.13 -3.28
N GLY A 71 12.56 -8.14 -2.56
CA GLY A 71 13.44 -7.93 -1.41
C GLY A 71 12.73 -7.72 -0.07
N ALA A 72 11.40 -7.59 -0.05
CA ALA A 72 10.65 -7.52 1.20
C ALA A 72 10.53 -8.91 1.85
N GLU A 73 10.73 -8.95 3.16
CA GLU A 73 10.45 -10.13 3.97
C GLU A 73 8.93 -10.29 4.20
N PRO A 74 8.45 -11.49 4.53
CA PRO A 74 7.06 -11.71 4.92
C PRO A 74 6.67 -10.78 6.08
N VAL A 75 5.53 -10.14 5.97
CA VAL A 75 5.04 -9.23 7.02
C VAL A 75 4.32 -10.03 8.08
N TYR A 76 4.96 -10.13 9.23
CA TYR A 76 4.34 -10.67 10.44
C TYR A 76 3.87 -9.51 11.30
N CYS A 77 2.64 -9.04 11.09
CA CYS A 77 2.08 -8.04 11.99
C CYS A 77 1.79 -8.68 13.34
N SER A 78 2.71 -8.43 14.30
CA SER A 78 2.66 -9.04 15.61
C SER A 78 1.55 -8.46 16.47
N VAL A 79 0.89 -9.36 17.16
CA VAL A 79 0.29 -9.31 18.49
C VAL A 79 -0.98 -8.48 18.72
N PHE A 80 -1.19 -7.29 18.11
CA PHE A 80 -2.30 -6.42 18.55
C PHE A 80 -3.26 -5.97 17.44
N VAL A 81 -2.94 -6.24 16.19
CA VAL A 81 -3.67 -5.69 15.05
C VAL A 81 -4.40 -6.78 14.28
N GLN A 82 -5.70 -6.62 14.11
CA GLN A 82 -6.53 -7.51 13.33
C GLN A 82 -6.48 -7.08 11.87
N GLY A 83 -6.05 -7.98 10.99
CA GLY A 83 -6.27 -7.83 9.55
C GLY A 83 -7.76 -7.82 9.26
N CYS A 84 -8.23 -6.82 8.53
CA CYS A 84 -9.64 -6.61 8.28
C CYS A 84 -10.16 -7.55 7.21
N GLN A 85 -10.67 -8.73 7.58
CA GLN A 85 -11.51 -9.51 6.66
C GLN A 85 -12.51 -10.37 7.42
N GLY A 86 -13.73 -10.47 6.89
CA GLY A 86 -14.73 -11.42 7.35
C GLY A 86 -15.79 -10.85 8.29
N GLY A 87 -15.85 -9.55 8.54
CA GLY A 87 -16.96 -8.92 9.26
C GLY A 87 -18.21 -8.74 8.38
N PRO A 88 -19.39 -8.47 8.97
CA PRO A 88 -20.55 -8.00 8.22
C PRO A 88 -20.18 -6.77 7.40
N GLY A 89 -20.33 -6.83 6.06
CA GLY A 89 -19.94 -5.75 5.15
C GLY A 89 -18.56 -5.88 4.53
N SER A 90 -17.79 -6.94 4.81
CA SER A 90 -16.56 -7.26 4.07
C SER A 90 -16.90 -7.94 2.74
N SER A 91 -16.05 -7.72 1.74
CA SER A 91 -16.15 -8.43 0.47
C SER A 91 -15.77 -9.90 0.59
N ARG A 92 -16.41 -10.73 -0.22
CA ARG A 92 -16.03 -12.13 -0.41
C ARG A 92 -14.99 -12.33 -1.50
N PHE A 93 -14.60 -11.26 -2.19
CA PHE A 93 -13.73 -11.31 -3.35
C PHE A 93 -12.45 -10.54 -3.15
N LEU A 94 -11.35 -11.17 -3.52
CA LEU A 94 -10.04 -10.55 -3.58
C LEU A 94 -9.51 -10.55 -5.01
N GLN A 95 -8.82 -9.49 -5.37
CA GLN A 95 -8.04 -9.39 -6.59
C GLN A 95 -6.55 -9.45 -6.25
N LEU A 96 -5.83 -10.38 -6.86
CA LEU A 96 -4.37 -10.40 -6.84
C LEU A 96 -3.85 -9.78 -8.13
N GLU A 97 -2.99 -8.78 -8.01
CA GLU A 97 -2.18 -8.25 -9.11
C GLU A 97 -0.72 -8.67 -8.90
N VAL A 98 -0.10 -9.17 -9.97
CA VAL A 98 1.31 -9.55 -9.99
C VAL A 98 1.99 -8.78 -11.10
N HIS A 99 3.00 -7.99 -10.76
CA HIS A 99 3.77 -7.20 -11.70
C HIS A 99 5.11 -7.87 -11.98
N TYR A 100 5.42 -7.99 -13.27
CA TYR A 100 6.63 -8.66 -13.74
C TYR A 100 7.61 -7.66 -14.34
N HIS A 101 8.89 -7.85 -14.04
CA HIS A 101 9.99 -7.15 -14.67
C HIS A 101 10.72 -8.12 -15.62
N ASN A 102 10.47 -7.99 -16.92
CA ASN A 102 11.08 -8.84 -17.96
C ASN A 102 11.74 -7.97 -19.05
N PRO A 103 12.79 -7.21 -18.73
CA PRO A 103 13.41 -6.25 -19.66
C PRO A 103 14.05 -6.93 -20.87
N LEU A 104 14.42 -8.19 -20.76
CA LEU A 104 15.01 -8.97 -21.85
C LEU A 104 13.95 -9.64 -22.74
N LEU A 105 12.67 -9.42 -22.48
CA LEU A 105 11.53 -9.96 -23.23
C LEU A 105 11.61 -11.48 -23.44
N ILE A 106 12.12 -12.22 -22.46
CA ILE A 106 12.25 -13.67 -22.53
C ILE A 106 10.84 -14.28 -22.55
N SER A 107 10.55 -15.00 -23.62
CA SER A 107 9.27 -15.68 -23.83
C SER A 107 9.22 -17.05 -23.13
N GLY A 108 8.01 -17.62 -23.03
CA GLY A 108 7.79 -18.97 -22.51
C GLY A 108 7.94 -19.14 -20.99
N ARG A 109 8.13 -18.07 -20.24
CA ARG A 109 8.17 -18.13 -18.77
C ARG A 109 6.80 -18.51 -18.23
N LYS A 110 6.82 -19.36 -17.20
CA LYS A 110 5.62 -19.76 -16.44
C LYS A 110 5.79 -19.31 -15.01
N ASP A 111 4.71 -18.82 -14.41
CA ASP A 111 4.69 -18.36 -13.03
C ASP A 111 3.45 -18.87 -12.28
N ASN A 112 3.66 -19.26 -11.02
CA ASN A 112 2.63 -19.63 -10.07
C ASN A 112 2.83 -18.87 -8.75
N SER A 113 3.51 -17.73 -8.82
CA SER A 113 3.71 -16.86 -7.65
C SER A 113 2.39 -16.30 -7.14
N GLY A 114 2.33 -15.99 -5.88
CA GLY A 114 1.13 -15.50 -5.24
C GLY A 114 1.33 -15.16 -3.77
N VAL A 115 0.23 -14.95 -3.08
CA VAL A 115 0.20 -14.61 -1.65
C VAL A 115 -0.51 -15.72 -0.89
N ARG A 116 0.15 -16.24 0.15
CA ARG A 116 -0.44 -17.18 1.10
C ARG A 116 -1.03 -16.41 2.26
N LEU A 117 -2.32 -16.63 2.54
CA LEU A 117 -3.02 -16.03 3.66
C LEU A 117 -3.15 -17.04 4.79
N TYR A 118 -2.73 -16.65 5.98
CA TYR A 118 -2.96 -17.39 7.22
C TYR A 118 -4.06 -16.68 7.99
N TYR A 119 -5.13 -17.36 8.33
CA TYR A 119 -6.27 -16.75 9.00
C TYR A 119 -6.69 -17.53 10.25
N THR A 120 -7.31 -16.85 11.18
CA THR A 120 -7.87 -17.42 12.40
C THR A 120 -9.25 -16.84 12.68
N PRO A 121 -10.22 -17.64 13.16
CA PRO A 121 -11.52 -17.15 13.59
C PRO A 121 -11.46 -16.35 14.91
N SER A 122 -10.35 -16.44 15.63
CA SER A 122 -10.14 -15.67 16.86
C SER A 122 -9.78 -14.22 16.54
N SER A 123 -10.73 -13.32 16.77
CA SER A 123 -10.52 -11.88 16.57
C SER A 123 -9.48 -11.33 17.55
N ARG A 124 -8.65 -10.44 17.05
CA ARG A 124 -7.80 -9.61 17.90
C ARG A 124 -8.59 -8.41 18.41
N ARG A 125 -8.08 -7.77 19.45
CA ARG A 125 -8.77 -6.68 20.14
C ARG A 125 -9.00 -5.45 19.26
N TYR A 126 -8.11 -5.18 18.31
CA TYR A 126 -8.13 -3.98 17.46
C TYR A 126 -8.06 -4.35 15.99
N ASN A 127 -8.85 -3.66 15.18
CA ASN A 127 -8.77 -3.77 13.73
C ASN A 127 -7.55 -3.00 13.20
N ALA A 128 -6.93 -3.54 12.16
CA ALA A 128 -5.91 -2.83 11.40
C ALA A 128 -6.51 -2.18 10.15
N GLY A 129 -5.85 -1.14 9.69
CA GLY A 129 -6.09 -0.54 8.38
C GLY A 129 -4.77 -0.24 7.70
N ILE A 130 -4.79 -0.12 6.39
CA ILE A 130 -3.67 0.38 5.60
C ILE A 130 -4.01 1.79 5.15
N MET A 131 -3.07 2.71 5.35
CA MET A 131 -3.15 4.07 4.85
C MET A 131 -2.04 4.28 3.81
N GLU A 132 -2.40 4.82 2.67
CA GLU A 132 -1.48 5.20 1.63
C GLU A 132 -1.22 6.71 1.72
N LEU A 133 0.02 7.08 1.99
CA LEU A 133 0.47 8.46 2.10
C LEU A 133 1.40 8.81 0.95
N GLY A 134 1.22 9.97 0.35
CA GLY A 134 2.11 10.43 -0.71
C GLY A 134 1.40 11.23 -1.78
N LEU A 135 1.72 10.97 -3.04
CA LEU A 135 1.14 11.65 -4.19
C LEU A 135 0.23 10.70 -4.98
N VAL A 136 -0.82 11.28 -5.55
CA VAL A 136 -1.61 10.55 -6.55
C VAL A 136 -0.74 10.36 -7.79
N TYR A 137 -0.44 9.12 -8.12
CA TYR A 137 0.44 8.73 -9.23
C TYR A 137 -0.35 8.65 -10.54
N ILE A 138 -0.76 9.82 -11.04
CA ILE A 138 -1.43 10.03 -12.32
C ILE A 138 -0.64 11.02 -13.16
N LEU A 139 -1.08 11.26 -14.40
CA LEU A 139 -0.35 12.10 -15.37
C LEU A 139 -0.04 13.54 -14.92
N VAL A 140 -0.69 14.04 -13.86
CA VAL A 140 -0.37 15.37 -13.30
C VAL A 140 0.86 15.36 -12.37
N MET A 141 1.29 14.19 -11.90
CA MET A 141 2.59 14.04 -11.27
C MET A 141 3.66 14.02 -12.36
N VAL A 142 4.47 15.05 -12.44
CA VAL A 142 5.49 15.19 -13.49
C VAL A 142 6.85 15.53 -12.88
N ILE A 143 7.86 14.77 -13.27
CA ILE A 143 9.26 15.01 -12.91
C ILE A 143 10.00 15.43 -14.18
N PRO A 144 10.64 16.62 -14.23
CA PRO A 144 11.41 17.06 -15.38
C PRO A 144 12.57 16.09 -15.69
N PRO A 145 13.03 16.02 -16.95
CA PRO A 145 14.26 15.28 -17.29
C PRO A 145 15.51 16.04 -16.83
N ARG A 146 16.63 15.33 -16.71
CA ARG A 146 17.95 15.87 -16.40
C ARG A 146 18.10 16.49 -15.00
N GLU A 147 17.23 16.11 -14.07
CA GLU A 147 17.28 16.58 -12.69
C GLU A 147 18.06 15.60 -11.80
N GLN A 148 18.98 16.14 -10.97
CA GLN A 148 19.76 15.36 -10.01
C GLN A 148 19.02 15.08 -8.71
N ASN A 149 18.19 16.02 -8.27
CA ASN A 149 17.58 15.99 -6.94
C ASN A 149 16.20 16.66 -6.93
N PHE A 150 15.35 16.27 -7.85
CA PHE A 150 14.00 16.79 -7.93
C PHE A 150 13.16 16.25 -6.78
N GLN A 151 12.39 17.12 -6.13
CA GLN A 151 11.60 16.75 -4.97
C GLN A 151 10.11 16.99 -5.22
N LEU A 152 9.30 15.99 -4.87
CA LEU A 152 7.85 16.09 -4.81
C LEU A 152 7.39 15.77 -3.39
N THR A 153 6.31 16.42 -2.96
CA THR A 153 5.78 16.24 -1.62
C THR A 153 4.27 16.10 -1.65
N GLY A 154 3.78 15.01 -1.06
CA GLY A 154 2.37 14.78 -0.80
C GLY A 154 2.01 15.13 0.65
N TYR A 155 0.80 15.64 0.84
CA TYR A 155 0.31 16.09 2.14
C TYR A 155 -1.01 15.39 2.48
N CYS A 156 -1.09 14.76 3.65
CA CYS A 156 -2.36 14.49 4.30
C CYS A 156 -2.61 15.62 5.30
N THR A 157 -3.45 16.56 4.90
CA THR A 157 -3.72 17.79 5.66
C THR A 157 -4.48 17.51 6.94
N SER A 158 -4.50 18.46 7.88
CA SER A 158 -5.24 18.34 9.13
C SER A 158 -6.74 18.06 8.90
N ASN A 159 -7.34 18.68 7.89
CA ASN A 159 -8.73 18.41 7.53
C ASN A 159 -8.94 16.97 7.06
N CYS A 160 -8.03 16.45 6.23
CA CYS A 160 -8.06 15.06 5.79
C CYS A 160 -7.98 14.12 6.99
N ILE A 161 -6.97 14.30 7.83
CA ILE A 161 -6.76 13.50 9.05
C ILE A 161 -7.96 13.56 9.99
N GLN A 162 -8.50 14.76 10.23
CA GLN A 162 -9.64 14.95 11.10
C GLN A 162 -10.92 14.26 10.58
N THR A 163 -11.08 14.15 9.27
CA THR A 163 -12.25 13.52 8.64
C THR A 163 -12.18 11.99 8.70
N VAL A 164 -10.99 11.42 8.62
CA VAL A 164 -10.81 9.97 8.48
C VAL A 164 -10.41 9.26 9.77
N LEU A 165 -9.84 9.97 10.75
CA LEU A 165 -9.38 9.35 11.97
C LEU A 165 -10.46 9.32 13.08
N PRO A 166 -10.46 8.27 13.92
CA PRO A 166 -11.27 8.27 15.14
C PRO A 166 -10.81 9.37 16.09
N PRO A 167 -11.69 9.84 17.01
CA PRO A 167 -11.35 10.90 17.97
C PRO A 167 -10.09 10.63 18.81
N GLY A 168 -9.80 9.37 19.10
CA GLY A 168 -8.59 8.96 19.82
C GLY A 168 -7.34 8.89 18.97
N GLY A 169 -7.44 9.12 17.66
CA GLY A 169 -6.32 8.97 16.74
C GLY A 169 -6.02 7.51 16.37
N ILE A 170 -4.87 7.33 15.76
CA ILE A 170 -4.33 6.03 15.34
C ILE A 170 -2.88 5.88 15.74
N LYS A 171 -2.40 4.64 15.73
CA LYS A 171 -0.97 4.33 15.85
C LYS A 171 -0.46 3.68 14.58
N ILE A 172 0.58 4.24 14.00
CA ILE A 172 1.33 3.64 12.89
C ILE A 172 2.32 2.66 13.49
N CYS A 173 2.29 1.42 13.07
CA CYS A 173 3.17 0.37 13.56
C CYS A 173 4.11 -0.18 12.48
N VAL A 174 3.73 -0.08 11.21
CA VAL A 174 4.50 -0.58 10.07
C VAL A 174 4.49 0.46 8.97
N SER A 175 5.57 0.57 8.22
CA SER A 175 5.71 1.51 7.11
C SER A 175 6.50 0.88 5.97
N GLN A 176 6.07 1.10 4.74
CA GLN A 176 6.75 0.68 3.52
C GLN A 176 6.85 1.85 2.55
N LEU A 177 8.07 2.33 2.35
CA LEU A 177 8.37 3.38 1.37
C LEU A 177 8.44 2.80 -0.03
N HIS A 178 7.81 3.47 -1.00
CA HIS A 178 7.74 3.00 -2.37
C HIS A 178 7.95 4.13 -3.39
N THR A 179 8.83 3.86 -4.35
CA THR A 179 9.06 4.62 -5.59
C THR A 179 9.42 3.66 -6.72
N HIS A 180 9.49 4.15 -7.95
CA HIS A 180 10.03 3.42 -9.08
C HIS A 180 11.50 3.78 -9.38
N LEU A 181 11.96 3.61 -10.64
CA LEU A 181 13.38 3.62 -11.01
C LEU A 181 14.11 4.97 -10.80
N ALA A 182 13.42 6.09 -10.87
CA ALA A 182 14.05 7.40 -10.63
C ALA A 182 14.15 7.77 -9.15
N GLY A 183 13.41 7.09 -8.27
CA GLY A 183 13.43 7.36 -6.84
C GLY A 183 14.80 7.15 -6.21
N ARG A 184 15.19 8.08 -5.32
CA ARG A 184 16.47 8.03 -4.58
C ARG A 184 16.28 8.14 -3.08
N GLY A 185 15.19 8.75 -2.64
CA GLY A 185 14.91 8.89 -1.22
C GLY A 185 13.44 9.17 -0.96
N VAL A 186 12.94 8.68 0.16
CA VAL A 186 11.60 8.96 0.66
C VAL A 186 11.67 9.27 2.14
N ARG A 187 10.91 10.26 2.58
CA ARG A 187 10.81 10.65 3.98
C ARG A 187 9.37 11.01 4.32
N THR A 188 8.82 10.34 5.32
CA THR A 188 7.49 10.64 5.88
C THR A 188 7.64 11.21 7.29
N VAL A 189 6.97 12.32 7.56
CA VAL A 189 7.02 13.01 8.83
C VAL A 189 5.63 13.35 9.35
N LEU A 190 5.54 13.40 10.67
CA LEU A 190 4.39 13.89 11.41
C LEU A 190 4.61 15.36 11.80
N VAL A 191 3.67 16.21 11.43
CA VAL A 191 3.65 17.64 11.77
C VAL A 191 2.47 17.91 12.70
N ARG A 192 2.73 18.54 13.84
CA ARG A 192 1.75 18.91 14.84
C ARG A 192 1.98 20.36 15.27
N GLY A 193 0.93 21.17 15.26
CA GLY A 193 1.05 22.59 15.59
C GLY A 193 2.02 23.36 14.68
N GLY A 194 2.12 22.99 13.40
CA GLY A 194 3.01 23.61 12.42
C GLY A 194 4.48 23.23 12.55
N ARG A 195 4.83 22.27 13.39
CA ARG A 195 6.22 21.80 13.60
C ARG A 195 6.32 20.31 13.32
N GLU A 196 7.42 19.89 12.70
CA GLU A 196 7.78 18.48 12.61
C GLU A 196 8.06 17.95 14.00
N VAL A 197 7.30 16.96 14.44
CA VAL A 197 7.42 16.36 15.77
C VAL A 197 8.02 14.97 15.75
N GLU A 198 7.86 14.25 14.63
CA GLU A 198 8.43 12.90 14.51
C GLU A 198 8.68 12.54 13.02
N VAL A 199 9.75 11.80 12.77
CA VAL A 199 10.01 11.13 11.50
C VAL A 199 9.41 9.74 11.59
N VAL A 200 8.37 9.49 10.79
CA VAL A 200 7.72 8.18 10.73
C VAL A 200 8.67 7.16 10.12
N GLN A 201 9.14 7.45 8.92
CA GLN A 201 10.17 6.66 8.25
C GLN A 201 10.96 7.52 7.28
N GLU A 202 12.25 7.21 7.14
CA GLU A 202 13.15 7.84 6.16
C GLU A 202 14.08 6.79 5.55
N ASN A 203 14.25 6.86 4.23
CA ASN A 203 15.30 6.18 3.52
C ASN A 203 15.90 7.16 2.49
N LYS A 204 17.18 7.51 2.64
CA LYS A 204 17.90 8.46 1.77
C LYS A 204 18.51 7.79 0.55
N HIS A 205 18.50 6.46 0.50
CA HIS A 205 19.08 5.63 -0.55
C HIS A 205 18.14 4.49 -0.90
N ILE A 206 16.90 4.85 -1.28
CA ILE A 206 15.91 3.86 -1.66
C ILE A 206 16.35 3.12 -2.93
N SER A 207 16.16 1.82 -2.92
CA SER A 207 16.39 0.97 -4.08
C SER A 207 15.07 0.37 -4.52
N THR A 208 14.75 0.46 -5.80
CA THR A 208 13.55 -0.15 -6.38
C THR A 208 13.53 -1.66 -6.22
N HIS A 209 14.72 -2.28 -6.10
CA HIS A 209 14.87 -3.71 -5.92
C HIS A 209 14.94 -4.16 -4.45
N TYR A 210 14.76 -3.23 -3.51
CA TYR A 210 14.82 -3.52 -2.08
C TYR A 210 13.92 -2.57 -1.29
N GLN A 211 12.62 -2.80 -1.38
CA GLN A 211 11.59 -1.96 -0.74
C GLN A 211 10.90 -2.76 0.36
N ILE A 212 11.59 -2.89 1.49
CA ILE A 212 11.14 -3.72 2.60
C ILE A 212 10.06 -3.02 3.43
N VAL A 213 9.12 -3.82 3.90
CA VAL A 213 8.18 -3.43 4.94
C VAL A 213 8.91 -3.41 6.28
N ARG A 214 8.84 -2.30 6.99
CA ARG A 214 9.54 -2.12 8.27
C ARG A 214 8.57 -1.95 9.42
N MET A 215 8.76 -2.74 10.45
CA MET A 215 8.18 -2.43 11.76
C MET A 215 8.86 -1.20 12.35
N LEU A 216 8.08 -0.24 12.81
CA LEU A 216 8.63 0.93 13.48
C LEU A 216 9.13 0.53 14.86
N ARG A 217 10.30 1.05 15.25
CA ARG A 217 10.87 0.79 16.58
C ARG A 217 9.96 1.29 17.70
N LYS A 218 9.22 2.34 17.45
CA LYS A 218 8.22 2.95 18.32
C LYS A 218 7.01 3.29 17.45
N MET A 219 5.83 2.94 17.92
CA MET A 219 4.59 3.32 17.24
C MET A 219 4.45 4.85 17.24
N VAL A 220 4.07 5.41 16.10
CA VAL A 220 3.82 6.84 15.94
C VAL A 220 2.34 7.11 16.13
N THR A 221 1.99 7.95 17.09
CA THR A 221 0.59 8.33 17.36
C THR A 221 0.24 9.55 16.51
N VAL A 222 -0.77 9.40 15.67
CA VAL A 222 -1.36 10.47 14.85
C VAL A 222 -2.72 10.83 15.43
N LEU A 223 -2.93 12.09 15.70
CA LEU A 223 -4.15 12.64 16.30
C LEU A 223 -4.94 13.47 15.27
N PRO A 224 -6.27 13.61 15.45
CA PRO A 224 -7.03 14.58 14.66
C PRO A 224 -6.40 15.98 14.74
N GLY A 225 -6.22 16.62 13.58
CA GLY A 225 -5.55 17.92 13.49
C GLY A 225 -4.07 17.88 13.16
N ASP A 226 -3.42 16.71 13.21
CA ASP A 226 -2.06 16.53 12.72
C ASP A 226 -2.00 16.64 11.18
N VAL A 227 -0.79 16.69 10.66
CA VAL A 227 -0.49 16.60 9.20
C VAL A 227 0.56 15.52 8.99
N LEU A 228 0.35 14.67 8.01
CA LEU A 228 1.37 13.74 7.52
C LEU A 228 1.90 14.24 6.18
N LEU A 229 3.21 14.21 6.03
CA LEU A 229 3.89 14.74 4.86
C LEU A 229 4.87 13.68 4.36
N THR A 230 4.72 13.28 3.10
CA THR A 230 5.63 12.34 2.42
C THR A 230 6.35 13.04 1.30
N LYS A 231 7.66 13.11 1.40
CA LYS A 231 8.55 13.72 0.42
C LYS A 231 9.39 12.66 -0.28
N CYS A 232 9.35 12.66 -1.60
CA CYS A 232 10.17 11.81 -2.45
C CYS A 232 11.21 12.63 -3.20
N THR A 233 12.39 12.06 -3.36
CA THR A 233 13.53 12.64 -4.09
C THR A 233 13.84 11.75 -5.28
N TYR A 234 14.03 12.36 -6.45
CA TYR A 234 14.24 11.68 -7.73
C TYR A 234 15.52 12.13 -8.41
N ASN A 235 16.11 11.23 -9.18
CA ASN A 235 17.18 11.53 -10.12
C ASN A 235 16.73 11.08 -11.51
N THR A 236 16.74 12.01 -12.47
CA THR A 236 16.37 11.82 -13.88
C THR A 236 17.46 12.27 -14.85
N GLU A 237 18.72 12.30 -14.42
CA GLU A 237 19.85 12.75 -15.24
C GLU A 237 20.00 11.94 -16.53
N ASP A 238 19.65 10.67 -16.48
CA ASP A 238 19.66 9.72 -17.59
C ASP A 238 18.44 9.83 -18.51
N ARG A 239 17.42 10.60 -18.13
CA ARG A 239 16.17 10.72 -18.89
C ARG A 239 16.17 11.92 -19.81
N THR A 240 15.57 11.75 -20.99
CA THR A 240 15.44 12.80 -22.00
C THR A 240 14.03 13.35 -22.12
N GLN A 241 13.06 12.66 -21.54
CA GLN A 241 11.65 13.03 -21.51
C GLN A 241 11.17 13.17 -20.06
N PRO A 242 10.14 13.99 -19.81
CA PRO A 242 9.51 14.05 -18.49
C PRO A 242 9.04 12.67 -18.03
N THR A 243 9.16 12.40 -16.75
CA THR A 243 8.64 11.21 -16.11
C THR A 243 7.31 11.54 -15.47
N VAL A 244 6.27 10.85 -15.87
CA VAL A 244 4.91 11.04 -15.33
C VAL A 244 4.63 10.05 -14.20
N GLY A 245 3.62 10.35 -13.40
CA GLY A 245 3.12 9.40 -12.41
C GLY A 245 2.33 8.28 -13.07
N GLY A 246 2.47 7.07 -12.53
CA GLY A 246 1.75 5.89 -13.03
C GLY A 246 2.23 4.58 -12.40
N PHE A 247 1.60 3.49 -12.82
CA PHE A 247 1.88 2.14 -12.31
C PHE A 247 3.04 1.45 -13.04
N GLY A 248 3.42 1.92 -14.22
CA GLY A 248 4.52 1.35 -15.00
C GLY A 248 5.87 1.65 -14.34
N ILE A 249 6.80 0.69 -14.39
CA ILE A 249 8.12 0.85 -13.74
C ILE A 249 8.93 2.02 -14.30
N MET A 250 8.65 2.45 -15.52
CA MET A 250 9.27 3.62 -16.15
C MET A 250 8.59 4.94 -15.77
N GLU A 251 7.36 4.88 -15.24
CA GLU A 251 6.65 5.96 -14.60
C GLU A 251 7.11 6.08 -13.15
N GLU A 252 6.51 6.96 -12.35
CA GLU A 252 6.92 7.12 -10.96
C GLU A 252 5.74 7.12 -9.99
N MET A 253 6.08 6.69 -8.78
CA MET A 253 5.24 6.78 -7.59
C MET A 253 5.98 7.51 -6.47
N CYS A 254 5.23 8.07 -5.54
CA CYS A 254 5.72 8.61 -4.29
C CYS A 254 4.76 8.18 -3.19
N VAL A 255 5.03 7.07 -2.56
CA VAL A 255 4.08 6.45 -1.63
C VAL A 255 4.78 5.92 -0.38
N ASN A 256 4.10 6.02 0.74
CA ASN A 256 4.38 5.28 1.96
C ASN A 256 3.10 4.53 2.37
N TYR A 257 3.15 3.21 2.36
CA TYR A 257 2.07 2.36 2.87
C TYR A 257 2.28 2.16 4.37
N GLU A 258 1.29 2.53 5.16
CA GLU A 258 1.36 2.46 6.61
C GLU A 258 0.27 1.55 7.16
N LEU A 259 0.66 0.63 8.03
CA LEU A 259 -0.28 -0.18 8.78
C LEU A 259 -0.62 0.49 10.10
N LEU A 260 -1.91 0.65 10.31
CA LEU A 260 -2.51 1.44 11.37
C LEU A 260 -3.26 0.56 12.36
N SER A 261 -3.26 0.98 13.63
CA SER A 261 -4.15 0.48 14.67
C SER A 261 -4.84 1.65 15.36
N PRO A 262 -6.12 1.56 15.74
CA PRO A 262 -6.75 2.55 16.61
C PRO A 262 -5.98 2.69 17.92
N ASP A 263 -5.94 3.88 18.50
CA ASP A 263 -5.37 4.06 19.84
C ASP A 263 -6.24 3.32 20.88
N SER A 264 -5.58 2.59 21.76
CA SER A 264 -6.20 1.69 22.74
C SER A 264 -6.96 2.43 23.87
N THR A 265 -6.94 3.75 23.89
CA THR A 265 -7.52 4.56 24.98
C THR A 265 -8.97 5.01 24.75
N GLY A 266 -9.50 4.83 23.55
CA GLY A 266 -10.90 5.11 23.24
C GLY A 266 -11.72 3.84 23.11
N ALA A 267 -12.84 3.75 23.83
CA ALA A 267 -13.84 2.71 23.59
C ALA A 267 -14.27 2.78 22.11
N VAL A 268 -13.86 1.79 21.35
CA VAL A 268 -14.28 1.66 19.94
C VAL A 268 -15.76 1.30 19.96
N GLN A 269 -16.63 2.31 19.89
CA GLN A 269 -17.95 2.08 19.31
C GLN A 269 -17.69 1.53 17.89
N GLU A 270 -18.36 0.43 17.58
CA GLU A 270 -18.40 -0.17 16.25
C GLU A 270 -18.80 0.87 15.18
N GLN A 271 -17.88 1.73 14.79
CA GLN A 271 -18.06 2.52 13.59
C GLN A 271 -17.65 1.65 12.41
N ARG A 272 -18.65 0.95 11.88
CA ARG A 272 -18.65 0.25 10.61
C ARG A 272 -18.53 1.28 9.48
N GLY A 273 -17.32 1.69 9.18
CA GLY A 273 -17.02 2.47 7.99
C GLY A 273 -15.78 1.90 7.30
N PRO A 274 -15.76 1.82 5.98
CA PRO A 274 -14.52 1.51 5.28
C PRO A 274 -13.52 2.60 5.67
N TRP A 275 -12.39 2.21 6.26
CA TRP A 275 -11.27 3.11 6.48
C TRP A 275 -10.83 3.60 5.09
N LEU A 276 -11.24 4.81 4.76
CA LEU A 276 -10.97 5.40 3.47
C LEU A 276 -9.47 5.48 3.27
N LEU A 277 -9.00 4.91 2.14
CA LEU A 277 -7.77 5.33 1.52
C LEU A 277 -7.78 6.85 1.42
N ALA A 278 -7.08 7.53 2.30
CA ALA A 278 -6.82 8.95 2.15
C ALA A 278 -5.80 9.09 1.02
N LYS A 279 -6.26 8.97 -0.24
CA LYS A 279 -5.49 9.45 -1.38
C LYS A 279 -5.48 10.96 -1.27
N VAL A 280 -4.38 11.50 -0.83
CA VAL A 280 -4.23 12.92 -0.62
C VAL A 280 -3.80 13.55 -1.94
N HIS A 281 -4.60 14.49 -2.38
CA HIS A 281 -4.34 15.34 -3.53
C HIS A 281 -3.35 16.44 -3.19
#